data_c1a989df3974f34f8f98a65826cf456a
#
_entry.id   c1a989df3974f34f8f98a65826cf456a
#
_cell.length_a   1.000
_cell.length_b   1.000
_cell.length_c   1.000
_cell.angle_alpha   90.00
_cell.angle_beta   90.00
_cell.angle_gamma   90.00
#
_symmetry.space_group_name_H-M   'P 1'
#
loop_
_entity.id
_entity.type
_entity.pdbx_description
1 polymer ?
#
loop_
_entity_poly.entity_id
_entity_poly.type
_entity_poly.pdbx_seq_one_letter_code
_entity_poly.pdbx_strand_id
1 'polypeptide(L)'
;LAAAEKSHESLARKLGLEHVNVDAVVEEKEAERRLFLLQVVQPGLVGLMDGSVSTLAPLFAAAFATGNTWETFLVGMAASIGAGISMGLAEGLSDDGKLTGRGHPFIRGSAAGIMTAVGGLGHTLPYLIPDFQLATWVAIVIVFIELGVISWIRYKYMDTPFLKAAFQIAVGGFLVFLTGILIGSA
;
A
#
# COMPACT_ATOMS: atom_id res chain seq x y z
N LEU A 1 -8.68 -49.59 -31.16
CA LEU A 1 -8.36 -48.15 -30.96
C LEU A 1 -9.00 -47.63 -29.69
N ALA A 2 -10.32 -47.65 -29.52
CA ALA A 2 -11.02 -47.09 -28.34
C ALA A 2 -10.64 -47.75 -26.99
N ALA A 3 -10.28 -49.05 -26.97
CA ALA A 3 -9.84 -49.73 -25.74
C ALA A 3 -8.40 -49.33 -25.35
N ALA A 4 -7.51 -49.06 -26.30
CA ALA A 4 -6.18 -48.58 -26.03
C ALA A 4 -6.18 -47.12 -25.55
N GLU A 5 -7.08 -46.29 -26.08
CA GLU A 5 -7.23 -44.90 -25.70
C GLU A 5 -7.76 -44.75 -24.25
N LYS A 6 -8.77 -45.56 -23.86
CA LYS A 6 -9.21 -45.66 -22.47
C LYS A 6 -8.14 -46.16 -21.50
N SER A 7 -7.29 -47.08 -21.97
CA SER A 7 -6.16 -47.56 -21.15
C SER A 7 -5.11 -46.50 -20.96
N HIS A 8 -4.77 -45.71 -22.01
CA HIS A 8 -3.84 -44.59 -21.92
C HIS A 8 -4.37 -43.47 -21.02
N GLU A 9 -5.66 -43.14 -21.13
CA GLU A 9 -6.30 -42.12 -20.28
C GLU A 9 -6.32 -42.55 -18.82
N SER A 10 -6.63 -43.84 -18.54
CA SER A 10 -6.62 -44.37 -17.17
C SER A 10 -5.20 -44.44 -16.58
N LEU A 11 -4.19 -44.71 -17.41
CA LEU A 11 -2.79 -44.73 -17.01
C LEU A 11 -2.27 -43.31 -16.74
N ALA A 12 -2.60 -42.34 -17.60
CA ALA A 12 -2.26 -40.95 -17.44
C ALA A 12 -2.90 -40.36 -16.17
N ARG A 13 -4.16 -40.74 -15.88
CA ARG A 13 -4.86 -40.36 -14.66
C ARG A 13 -4.26 -40.98 -13.40
N LYS A 14 -3.87 -42.25 -13.44
CA LYS A 14 -3.16 -42.92 -12.34
C LYS A 14 -1.78 -42.30 -12.11
N LEU A 15 -0.99 -42.08 -13.14
CA LEU A 15 0.31 -41.43 -13.05
C LEU A 15 0.20 -40.01 -12.55
N GLY A 16 -0.81 -39.26 -12.96
CA GLY A 16 -1.11 -37.92 -12.44
C GLY A 16 -1.47 -37.93 -10.96
N LEU A 17 -2.23 -38.93 -10.49
CA LEU A 17 -2.60 -39.08 -9.07
C LEU A 17 -1.44 -39.63 -8.21
N GLU A 18 -0.58 -40.47 -8.79
CA GLU A 18 0.58 -41.06 -8.10
C GLU A 18 1.76 -40.08 -7.98
N HIS A 19 1.86 -39.10 -8.89
CA HIS A 19 2.95 -38.12 -8.90
C HIS A 19 2.57 -36.75 -8.37
N VAL A 20 1.28 -36.46 -8.17
CA VAL A 20 0.86 -35.27 -7.44
C VAL A 20 1.00 -35.56 -5.95
N ASN A 21 2.17 -35.28 -5.40
CA ASN A 21 2.35 -35.23 -3.96
C ASN A 21 1.52 -34.05 -3.45
N VAL A 22 0.40 -34.36 -2.80
CA VAL A 22 -0.55 -33.35 -2.27
C VAL A 22 0.18 -32.40 -1.33
N ASP A 23 1.14 -32.91 -0.56
CA ASP A 23 1.93 -32.11 0.36
C ASP A 23 2.84 -31.12 -0.41
N ALA A 24 3.44 -31.53 -1.51
CA ALA A 24 4.25 -30.64 -2.36
C ALA A 24 3.41 -29.52 -3.00
N VAL A 25 2.18 -29.82 -3.43
CA VAL A 25 1.27 -28.80 -3.98
C VAL A 25 0.83 -27.81 -2.91
N VAL A 26 0.62 -28.28 -1.68
CA VAL A 26 0.30 -27.41 -0.55
C VAL A 26 1.48 -26.52 -0.20
N GLU A 27 2.69 -27.07 -0.10
CA GLU A 27 3.92 -26.32 0.15
C GLU A 27 4.19 -25.26 -0.93
N GLU A 28 3.98 -25.60 -2.21
CA GLU A 28 4.13 -24.66 -3.32
C GLU A 28 3.16 -23.48 -3.19
N LYS A 29 1.88 -23.74 -2.91
CA LYS A 29 0.87 -22.69 -2.71
C LYS A 29 1.18 -21.80 -1.50
N GLU A 30 1.68 -22.38 -0.42
CA GLU A 30 2.08 -21.62 0.76
C GLU A 30 3.32 -20.74 0.45
N ALA A 31 4.28 -21.26 -0.31
CA ALA A 31 5.46 -20.50 -0.75
C ALA A 31 5.06 -19.35 -1.67
N GLU A 32 4.18 -19.58 -2.65
CA GLU A 32 3.64 -18.53 -3.53
C GLU A 32 2.90 -17.45 -2.74
N ARG A 33 2.03 -17.84 -1.81
CA ARG A 33 1.31 -16.92 -0.94
C ARG A 33 2.26 -16.08 -0.09
N ARG A 34 3.27 -16.71 0.49
CA ARG A 34 4.30 -16.03 1.28
C ARG A 34 5.07 -15.04 0.43
N LEU A 35 5.46 -15.44 -0.77
CA LEU A 35 6.17 -14.57 -1.71
C LEU A 35 5.30 -13.36 -2.09
N PHE A 36 4.04 -13.56 -2.41
CA PHE A 36 3.10 -12.48 -2.71
C PHE A 36 2.96 -11.49 -1.53
N LEU A 37 2.84 -12.00 -0.31
CA LEU A 37 2.77 -11.15 0.87
C LEU A 37 4.05 -10.31 1.05
N LEU A 38 5.22 -10.92 0.90
CA LEU A 38 6.51 -10.24 1.09
C LEU A 38 6.86 -9.28 -0.05
N GLN A 39 6.42 -9.60 -1.27
CA GLN A 39 6.81 -8.87 -2.48
C GLN A 39 5.83 -7.76 -2.85
N VAL A 40 4.55 -7.90 -2.51
CA VAL A 40 3.50 -6.96 -2.93
C VAL A 40 2.75 -6.37 -1.74
N VAL A 41 2.20 -7.22 -0.87
CA VAL A 41 1.30 -6.73 0.19
C VAL A 41 2.05 -5.90 1.24
N GLN A 42 3.15 -6.40 1.77
CA GLN A 42 3.92 -5.68 2.79
C GLN A 42 4.52 -4.36 2.26
N PRO A 43 5.27 -4.35 1.13
CA PRO A 43 5.78 -3.10 0.58
C PRO A 43 4.66 -2.13 0.19
N GLY A 44 3.59 -2.63 -0.42
CA GLY A 44 2.44 -1.81 -0.77
C GLY A 44 1.74 -1.19 0.44
N LEU A 45 1.60 -1.96 1.53
CA LEU A 45 1.02 -1.44 2.77
C LEU A 45 1.92 -0.39 3.43
N VAL A 46 3.24 -0.62 3.47
CA VAL A 46 4.21 0.36 3.97
C VAL A 46 4.14 1.63 3.15
N GLY A 47 4.10 1.51 1.82
CA GLY A 47 3.93 2.64 0.93
C GLY A 47 2.62 3.39 1.15
N LEU A 48 1.49 2.69 1.26
CA LEU A 48 0.19 3.32 1.54
C LEU A 48 0.21 4.09 2.87
N MET A 49 0.79 3.51 3.92
CA MET A 49 0.95 4.18 5.22
C MET A 49 1.81 5.43 5.11
N ASP A 50 2.95 5.33 4.43
CA ASP A 50 3.84 6.46 4.23
C ASP A 50 3.15 7.58 3.45
N GLY A 51 2.54 7.26 2.31
CA GLY A 51 1.83 8.24 1.49
C GLY A 51 0.67 8.92 2.21
N SER A 52 -0.15 8.14 2.93
CA SER A 52 -1.30 8.69 3.67
C SER A 52 -0.92 9.51 4.90
N VAL A 53 0.31 9.42 5.39
CA VAL A 53 0.75 10.14 6.60
C VAL A 53 1.78 11.23 6.28
N SER A 54 2.84 10.90 5.53
CA SER A 54 3.96 11.84 5.29
C SER A 54 3.55 13.06 4.47
N THR A 55 2.57 12.92 3.58
CA THR A 55 2.09 14.02 2.73
C THR A 55 1.11 14.97 3.42
N LEU A 56 0.56 14.60 4.59
CA LEU A 56 -0.37 15.46 5.35
C LEU A 56 0.27 16.79 5.77
N ALA A 57 1.52 16.76 6.27
CA ALA A 57 2.17 17.96 6.74
C ALA A 57 2.36 19.00 5.63
N PRO A 58 2.99 18.72 4.48
CA PRO A 58 3.13 19.69 3.41
C PRO A 58 1.79 20.12 2.79
N LEU A 59 0.82 19.21 2.67
CA LEU A 59 -0.51 19.52 2.14
C LEU A 59 -1.24 20.53 3.05
N PHE A 60 -1.38 20.21 4.34
CA PHE A 60 -2.11 21.07 5.27
C PHE A 60 -1.33 22.36 5.61
N ALA A 61 0.01 22.32 5.59
CA ALA A 61 0.79 23.55 5.67
C ALA A 61 0.48 24.50 4.51
N ALA A 62 0.46 24.01 3.27
CA ALA A 62 0.06 24.81 2.11
C ALA A 62 -1.40 25.27 2.21
N ALA A 63 -2.32 24.39 2.61
CA ALA A 63 -3.73 24.73 2.77
C ALA A 63 -3.95 25.88 3.74
N PHE A 64 -3.37 25.80 4.92
CA PHE A 64 -3.57 26.82 5.96
C PHE A 64 -2.75 28.10 5.73
N ALA A 65 -1.58 28.01 5.09
CA ALA A 65 -0.78 29.17 4.75
C ALA A 65 -1.38 30.00 3.61
N THR A 66 -1.99 29.36 2.62
CA THR A 66 -2.43 30.04 1.39
C THR A 66 -3.94 30.26 1.32
N GLY A 67 -4.73 29.37 1.93
CA GLY A 67 -6.20 29.34 1.76
C GLY A 67 -6.62 29.08 0.30
N ASN A 68 -5.72 28.63 -0.55
CA ASN A 68 -5.90 28.46 -2.00
C ASN A 68 -5.91 26.98 -2.37
N THR A 69 -7.04 26.53 -2.93
CA THR A 69 -7.24 25.11 -3.28
C THR A 69 -6.26 24.64 -4.36
N TRP A 70 -6.02 25.48 -5.38
CA TRP A 70 -5.11 25.10 -6.47
C TRP A 70 -3.67 24.98 -6.02
N GLU A 71 -3.17 25.91 -5.22
CA GLU A 71 -1.82 25.85 -4.66
C GLU A 71 -1.65 24.63 -3.75
N THR A 72 -2.65 24.38 -2.90
CA THR A 72 -2.70 23.18 -2.05
C THR A 72 -2.67 21.90 -2.86
N PHE A 73 -3.46 21.83 -3.95
CA PHE A 73 -3.45 20.70 -4.87
C PHE A 73 -2.07 20.47 -5.49
N LEU A 74 -1.40 21.53 -5.98
CA LEU A 74 -0.07 21.42 -6.59
C LEU A 74 0.98 20.92 -5.58
N VAL A 75 0.95 21.43 -4.34
CA VAL A 75 1.86 20.97 -3.27
C VAL A 75 1.58 19.52 -2.90
N GLY A 76 0.32 19.15 -2.75
CA GLY A 76 -0.08 17.77 -2.46
C GLY A 76 0.33 16.80 -3.57
N MET A 77 0.14 17.17 -4.84
CA MET A 77 0.59 16.40 -6.00
C MET A 77 2.10 16.19 -6.00
N ALA A 78 2.87 17.29 -5.81
CA ALA A 78 4.32 17.20 -5.77
C ALA A 78 4.83 16.33 -4.63
N ALA A 79 4.23 16.49 -3.43
CA ALA A 79 4.56 15.68 -2.26
C ALA A 79 4.23 14.20 -2.49
N SER A 80 3.05 13.89 -3.03
CA SER A 80 2.60 12.50 -3.25
C SER A 80 3.44 11.77 -4.29
N ILE A 81 3.72 12.42 -5.42
CA ILE A 81 4.54 11.83 -6.49
C ILE A 81 6.00 11.71 -6.03
N GLY A 82 6.54 12.75 -5.39
CA GLY A 82 7.90 12.74 -4.85
C GLY A 82 8.11 11.66 -3.80
N ALA A 83 7.19 11.53 -2.86
CA ALA A 83 7.21 10.46 -1.86
C ALA A 83 7.12 9.07 -2.51
N GLY A 84 6.25 8.89 -3.51
CA GLY A 84 6.11 7.64 -4.25
C GLY A 84 7.40 7.23 -4.96
N ILE A 85 8.07 8.16 -5.64
CA ILE A 85 9.37 7.90 -6.28
C ILE A 85 10.42 7.54 -5.23
N SER A 86 10.51 8.32 -4.15
CA SER A 86 11.47 8.10 -3.07
C SER A 86 11.28 6.74 -2.41
N MET A 87 10.04 6.40 -2.02
CA MET A 87 9.72 5.13 -1.37
C MET A 87 9.96 3.94 -2.31
N GLY A 88 9.60 4.09 -3.59
CA GLY A 88 9.85 3.06 -4.60
C GLY A 88 11.34 2.76 -4.78
N LEU A 89 12.18 3.79 -4.84
CA LEU A 89 13.63 3.64 -4.89
C LEU A 89 14.20 3.07 -3.59
N ALA A 90 13.77 3.58 -2.43
CA ALA A 90 14.24 3.10 -1.14
C ALA A 90 13.95 1.61 -0.95
N GLU A 91 12.71 1.15 -1.22
CA GLU A 91 12.34 -0.26 -1.09
C GLU A 91 13.01 -1.11 -2.18
N GLY A 92 13.08 -0.63 -3.43
CA GLY A 92 13.69 -1.37 -4.54
C GLY A 92 15.21 -1.54 -4.41
N LEU A 93 15.89 -0.59 -3.77
CA LEU A 93 17.34 -0.62 -3.58
C LEU A 93 17.77 -1.14 -2.20
N SER A 94 16.82 -1.46 -1.31
CA SER A 94 17.12 -1.89 0.07
C SER A 94 17.85 -3.24 0.14
N ASP A 95 17.47 -4.19 -0.71
CA ASP A 95 18.10 -5.51 -0.83
C ASP A 95 17.77 -6.17 -2.18
N ASP A 96 18.60 -7.12 -2.63
CA ASP A 96 18.40 -7.87 -3.87
C ASP A 96 17.40 -9.03 -3.74
N GLY A 97 16.86 -9.26 -2.55
CA GLY A 97 15.90 -10.32 -2.25
C GLY A 97 16.47 -11.71 -2.12
N LYS A 98 17.75 -11.94 -2.43
CA LYS A 98 18.37 -13.27 -2.41
C LYS A 98 18.55 -13.82 -1.00
N LEU A 99 19.04 -12.98 -0.08
CA LEU A 99 19.27 -13.37 1.32
C LEU A 99 17.97 -13.35 2.12
N THR A 100 17.10 -12.40 1.85
CA THR A 100 15.89 -12.16 2.64
C THR A 100 14.69 -12.99 2.20
N GLY A 101 14.73 -13.55 0.99
CA GLY A 101 13.61 -14.26 0.38
C GLY A 101 12.38 -13.36 0.08
N ARG A 102 12.57 -12.03 0.07
CA ARG A 102 11.49 -11.03 -0.15
C ARG A 102 11.11 -10.87 -1.62
N GLY A 103 11.66 -11.67 -2.51
CA GLY A 103 11.36 -11.63 -3.94
C GLY A 103 12.06 -10.50 -4.69
N HIS A 104 11.54 -10.15 -5.88
CA HIS A 104 12.21 -9.26 -6.81
C HIS A 104 12.16 -7.79 -6.37
N PRO A 105 13.31 -7.09 -6.29
CA PRO A 105 13.41 -5.70 -5.83
C PRO A 105 12.51 -4.72 -6.59
N PHE A 106 12.44 -4.84 -7.91
CA PHE A 106 11.63 -3.98 -8.75
C PHE A 106 10.13 -4.09 -8.45
N ILE A 107 9.64 -5.30 -8.16
CA ILE A 107 8.22 -5.51 -7.82
C ILE A 107 7.91 -4.88 -6.46
N ARG A 108 8.78 -5.07 -5.46
CA ARG A 108 8.63 -4.45 -4.14
C ARG A 108 8.66 -2.94 -4.22
N GLY A 109 9.67 -2.39 -4.91
CA GLY A 109 9.80 -0.95 -5.10
C GLY A 109 8.61 -0.34 -5.84
N SER A 110 8.13 -1.01 -6.90
CA SER A 110 6.92 -0.57 -7.62
C SER A 110 5.69 -0.61 -6.74
N ALA A 111 5.48 -1.69 -5.97
CA ALA A 111 4.36 -1.80 -5.05
C ALA A 111 4.39 -0.69 -3.98
N ALA A 112 5.54 -0.47 -3.35
CA ALA A 112 5.71 0.57 -2.35
C ALA A 112 5.50 1.96 -2.96
N GLY A 113 6.18 2.30 -4.04
CA GLY A 113 6.12 3.62 -4.67
C GLY A 113 4.73 3.98 -5.19
N ILE A 114 4.06 3.05 -5.89
CA ILE A 114 2.70 3.29 -6.41
C ILE A 114 1.73 3.49 -5.24
N MET A 115 1.79 2.65 -4.20
CA MET A 115 0.89 2.78 -3.08
C MET A 115 1.16 4.01 -2.22
N THR A 116 2.42 4.48 -2.13
CA THR A 116 2.75 5.79 -1.52
C THR A 116 2.12 6.93 -2.29
N ALA A 117 2.27 6.95 -3.61
CA ALA A 117 1.63 7.97 -4.43
C ALA A 117 0.10 7.95 -4.31
N VAL A 118 -0.52 6.77 -4.35
CA VAL A 118 -1.98 6.60 -4.18
C VAL A 118 -2.46 7.12 -2.82
N GLY A 119 -1.75 6.79 -1.73
CA GLY A 119 -2.08 7.27 -0.39
C GLY A 119 -2.04 8.80 -0.31
N GLY A 120 -1.00 9.45 -0.83
CA GLY A 120 -0.91 10.90 -0.83
C GLY A 120 -1.89 11.61 -1.78
N LEU A 121 -2.19 11.00 -2.93
CA LEU A 121 -3.14 11.54 -3.89
C LEU A 121 -4.58 11.49 -3.37
N GLY A 122 -4.95 10.50 -2.58
CA GLY A 122 -6.31 10.33 -2.10
C GLY A 122 -6.84 11.61 -1.43
N HIS A 123 -6.14 12.14 -0.46
CA HIS A 123 -6.55 13.36 0.26
C HIS A 123 -6.07 14.67 -0.40
N THR A 124 -5.29 14.57 -1.49
CA THR A 124 -4.90 15.72 -2.32
C THR A 124 -5.98 16.09 -3.34
N LEU A 125 -6.62 15.09 -3.97
CA LEU A 125 -7.63 15.29 -5.01
C LEU A 125 -8.82 16.17 -4.61
N PRO A 126 -9.33 16.17 -3.37
CA PRO A 126 -10.39 17.09 -2.93
C PRO A 126 -10.10 18.56 -3.21
N TYR A 127 -8.84 18.97 -3.23
CA TYR A 127 -8.47 20.38 -3.50
C TYR A 127 -8.65 20.79 -4.97
N LEU A 128 -9.15 19.92 -5.84
CA LEU A 128 -9.75 20.29 -7.13
C LEU A 128 -11.12 20.94 -6.98
N ILE A 129 -11.76 20.83 -5.80
CA ILE A 129 -13.03 21.52 -5.49
C ILE A 129 -12.69 23.00 -5.23
N PRO A 130 -13.37 23.97 -5.92
CA PRO A 130 -13.05 25.38 -5.78
C PRO A 130 -13.31 25.95 -4.38
N ASP A 131 -14.27 25.39 -3.65
CA ASP A 131 -14.57 25.80 -2.27
C ASP A 131 -13.54 25.22 -1.30
N PHE A 132 -12.76 26.09 -0.68
CA PHE A 132 -11.66 25.70 0.20
C PHE A 132 -12.13 24.95 1.45
N GLN A 133 -13.26 25.38 2.07
CA GLN A 133 -13.74 24.71 3.27
C GLN A 133 -14.26 23.31 2.95
N LEU A 134 -15.03 23.19 1.87
CA LEU A 134 -15.53 21.90 1.42
C LEU A 134 -14.38 20.95 1.03
N ALA A 135 -13.41 21.45 0.26
CA ALA A 135 -12.23 20.67 -0.13
C ALA A 135 -11.48 20.13 1.10
N THR A 136 -11.25 20.99 2.10
CA THR A 136 -10.55 20.61 3.33
C THR A 136 -11.32 19.58 4.14
N TRP A 137 -12.63 19.73 4.32
CA TRP A 137 -13.44 18.74 5.02
C TRP A 137 -13.48 17.40 4.30
N VAL A 138 -13.61 17.39 2.97
CA VAL A 138 -13.56 16.17 2.17
C VAL A 138 -12.18 15.50 2.28
N ALA A 139 -11.09 16.27 2.24
CA ALA A 139 -9.75 15.74 2.44
C ALA A 139 -9.59 15.06 3.81
N ILE A 140 -10.06 15.71 4.89
CA ILE A 140 -10.04 15.13 6.24
C ILE A 140 -10.83 13.81 6.30
N VAL A 141 -12.03 13.75 5.71
CA VAL A 141 -12.83 12.52 5.67
C VAL A 141 -12.09 11.40 4.93
N ILE A 142 -11.45 11.72 3.81
CA ILE A 142 -10.65 10.75 3.04
C ILE A 142 -9.48 10.22 3.87
N VAL A 143 -8.76 11.08 4.60
CA VAL A 143 -7.70 10.66 5.52
C VAL A 143 -8.23 9.63 6.54
N PHE A 144 -9.39 9.87 7.16
CA PHE A 144 -9.97 8.91 8.10
C PHE A 144 -10.31 7.57 7.44
N ILE A 145 -10.80 7.59 6.19
CA ILE A 145 -11.06 6.37 5.43
C ILE A 145 -9.76 5.63 5.14
N GLU A 146 -8.72 6.33 4.68
CA GLU A 146 -7.39 5.76 4.40
C GLU A 146 -6.80 5.09 5.66
N LEU A 147 -6.80 5.78 6.80
CA LEU A 147 -6.30 5.24 8.07
C LEU A 147 -7.11 4.02 8.51
N GLY A 148 -8.41 4.01 8.27
CA GLY A 148 -9.29 2.86 8.52
C GLY A 148 -8.95 1.66 7.63
N VAL A 149 -8.75 1.89 6.33
CA VAL A 149 -8.36 0.85 5.36
C VAL A 149 -6.98 0.26 5.72
N ILE A 150 -6.01 1.10 6.04
CA ILE A 150 -4.67 0.67 6.48
C ILE A 150 -4.77 -0.20 7.75
N SER A 151 -5.56 0.24 8.73
CA SER A 151 -5.77 -0.50 9.98
C SER A 151 -6.41 -1.87 9.72
N TRP A 152 -7.38 -1.93 8.80
CA TRP A 152 -8.03 -3.18 8.40
C TRP A 152 -7.08 -4.14 7.67
N ILE A 153 -6.24 -3.63 6.76
CA ILE A 153 -5.24 -4.44 6.05
C ILE A 153 -4.22 -5.00 7.05
N ARG A 154 -3.75 -4.19 8.01
CA ARG A 154 -2.83 -4.65 9.06
C ARG A 154 -3.46 -5.73 9.93
N TYR A 155 -4.71 -5.57 10.29
CA TYR A 155 -5.46 -6.59 11.03
C TYR A 155 -5.55 -7.91 10.25
N LYS A 156 -5.88 -7.84 8.95
CA LYS A 156 -6.12 -9.02 8.11
C LYS A 156 -4.85 -9.79 7.72
N TYR A 157 -3.74 -9.07 7.49
CA TYR A 157 -2.53 -9.66 6.88
C TYR A 157 -1.30 -9.67 7.81
N MET A 158 -1.33 -8.99 8.95
CA MET A 158 -0.17 -8.83 9.83
C MET A 158 -0.46 -9.22 11.28
N ASP A 159 -1.53 -9.96 11.55
CA ASP A 159 -1.94 -10.44 12.88
C ASP A 159 -1.92 -9.34 13.98
N THR A 160 -2.12 -8.08 13.58
CA THR A 160 -2.12 -6.95 14.51
C THR A 160 -3.56 -6.66 14.95
N PRO A 161 -3.89 -6.64 16.24
CA PRO A 161 -5.24 -6.29 16.70
C PRO A 161 -5.70 -4.95 16.11
N PHE A 162 -6.91 -4.91 15.55
CA PHE A 162 -7.41 -3.74 14.81
C PHE A 162 -7.31 -2.43 15.61
N LEU A 163 -7.74 -2.44 16.89
CA LEU A 163 -7.69 -1.25 17.75
C LEU A 163 -6.25 -0.76 17.99
N LYS A 164 -5.30 -1.68 18.14
CA LYS A 164 -3.88 -1.33 18.29
C LYS A 164 -3.33 -0.70 17.02
N ALA A 165 -3.64 -1.28 15.86
CA ALA A 165 -3.24 -0.75 14.56
C ALA A 165 -3.86 0.64 14.34
N ALA A 166 -5.17 0.78 14.56
CA ALA A 166 -5.90 2.04 14.40
C ALA A 166 -5.33 3.14 15.31
N PHE A 167 -5.08 2.84 16.59
CA PHE A 167 -4.50 3.79 17.53
C PHE A 167 -3.12 4.28 17.10
N GLN A 168 -2.22 3.36 16.72
CA GLN A 168 -0.86 3.71 16.30
C GLN A 168 -0.86 4.62 15.07
N ILE A 169 -1.71 4.30 14.08
CA ILE A 169 -1.80 5.06 12.84
C ILE A 169 -2.47 6.42 13.08
N ALA A 170 -3.53 6.46 13.89
CA ALA A 170 -4.21 7.69 14.26
C ALA A 170 -3.30 8.67 15.00
N VAL A 171 -2.50 8.19 15.95
CA VAL A 171 -1.52 9.03 16.67
C VAL A 171 -0.47 9.58 15.70
N GLY A 172 0.09 8.74 14.82
CA GLY A 172 1.05 9.20 13.80
C GLY A 172 0.45 10.25 12.86
N GLY A 173 -0.71 9.97 12.30
CA GLY A 173 -1.42 10.89 11.40
C GLY A 173 -1.78 12.21 12.09
N PHE A 174 -2.24 12.16 13.35
CA PHE A 174 -2.55 13.37 14.13
C PHE A 174 -1.32 14.24 14.37
N LEU A 175 -0.18 13.65 14.74
CA LEU A 175 1.07 14.40 14.95
C LEU A 175 1.54 15.08 13.67
N VAL A 176 1.49 14.39 12.54
CA VAL A 176 1.89 14.96 11.25
C VAL A 176 0.91 16.04 10.78
N PHE A 177 -0.39 15.81 10.94
CA PHE A 177 -1.43 16.82 10.66
C PHE A 177 -1.24 18.08 11.51
N LEU A 178 -1.01 17.92 12.82
CA LEU A 178 -0.73 19.03 13.71
C LEU A 178 0.53 19.81 13.30
N THR A 179 1.57 19.10 12.89
CA THR A 179 2.79 19.74 12.35
C THR A 179 2.48 20.59 11.13
N GLY A 180 1.67 20.09 10.20
CA GLY A 180 1.21 20.84 9.03
C GLY A 180 0.47 22.13 9.40
N ILE A 181 -0.48 22.05 10.35
CA ILE A 181 -1.21 23.23 10.84
C ILE A 181 -0.26 24.24 11.47
N LEU A 182 0.62 23.81 12.37
CA LEU A 182 1.56 24.70 13.05
C LEU A 182 2.49 25.44 12.08
N ILE A 183 2.98 24.75 11.06
CA ILE A 183 3.82 25.38 10.04
C ILE A 183 2.99 26.31 9.14
N GLY A 184 1.79 25.91 8.76
CA GLY A 184 0.95 26.71 7.87
C GLY A 184 0.29 27.93 8.52
N SER A 185 0.24 27.98 9.86
CA SER A 185 -0.33 29.09 10.61
C SER A 185 0.71 30.06 11.17
N ALA A 186 2.00 29.80 10.96
CA ALA A 186 3.09 30.66 11.41
C ALA A 186 3.34 31.81 10.42
#